data_faa00d4cce81c5b5d2693cfe5183a102
#
_entry.id   faa00d4cce81c5b5d2693cfe5183a102
#
_cell.length_a   1.000
_cell.length_b   1.000
_cell.length_c   1.000
_cell.angle_alpha   90.00
_cell.angle_beta   90.00
_cell.angle_gamma   90.00
#
_symmetry.space_group_name_H-M   'P 1'
#
loop_
_entity.id
_entity.type
_entity.pdbx_description
1 polymer ?
#
loop_
_entity_poly.entity_id
_entity_poly.type
_entity_poly.pdbx_seq_one_letter_code
_entity_poly.pdbx_strand_id
1 'polypeptide(L)'
;MFLGKFREDLSVVFQRDPAARNYFEILTTYPGVHALLLHRLAHFLWSIKLKLIARIFSHLARILTGIEIHPGAQIGRRFFIDHGMGVVIGETAIIGDDCTLYHGVTLGGTTWKKGKRHPTLKNNVVIGAGAKVLGPITLGNNSKVGSNAVVVTDIPNNSTAVGIPAKIIESGEKLKKFSAYAVEKNSQDPVLQSIDEILKILEKQQKEIKAIKKNN
;
A
#
# COMPACT_ATOMS: atom_id res chain seq x y z
N MET A 1 6.87 0.43 -27.04
CA MET A 1 6.10 0.01 -25.84
C MET A 1 6.82 0.33 -24.53
N PHE A 2 8.12 0.08 -24.38
CA PHE A 2 8.91 0.40 -23.16
C PHE A 2 9.02 1.91 -22.90
N LEU A 3 9.41 2.70 -23.90
CA LEU A 3 9.57 4.16 -23.80
C LEU A 3 8.28 4.90 -23.43
N GLY A 4 7.10 4.42 -23.87
CA GLY A 4 5.82 5.02 -23.51
C GLY A 4 5.51 4.85 -22.02
N LYS A 5 5.70 3.65 -21.47
CA LYS A 5 5.52 3.40 -20.03
C LYS A 5 6.49 4.22 -19.18
N PHE A 6 7.72 4.35 -19.62
CA PHE A 6 8.74 5.17 -18.94
C PHE A 6 8.32 6.64 -18.80
N ARG A 7 7.86 7.26 -19.90
CA ARG A 7 7.37 8.65 -19.84
C ARG A 7 6.20 8.83 -18.88
N GLU A 8 5.30 7.85 -18.82
CA GLU A 8 4.17 7.85 -17.89
C GLU A 8 4.62 7.71 -16.44
N ASP A 9 5.59 6.82 -16.17
CA ASP A 9 6.14 6.62 -14.83
C ASP A 9 6.87 7.87 -14.32
N LEU A 10 7.45 8.69 -15.21
CA LEU A 10 8.01 10.00 -14.86
C LEU A 10 6.91 11.06 -14.66
N SER A 11 5.90 11.07 -15.53
CA SER A 11 4.85 12.09 -15.49
C SER A 11 3.99 11.99 -14.23
N VAL A 12 3.79 10.78 -13.70
CA VAL A 12 2.98 10.58 -12.50
C VAL A 12 3.62 11.20 -11.25
N VAL A 13 4.96 11.32 -11.22
CA VAL A 13 5.69 11.96 -10.11
C VAL A 13 5.25 13.42 -9.98
N PHE A 14 5.22 14.18 -11.08
CA PHE A 14 4.74 15.58 -11.05
C PHE A 14 3.28 15.73 -10.60
N GLN A 15 2.46 14.72 -10.82
CA GLN A 15 1.05 14.76 -10.44
C GLN A 15 0.84 14.48 -8.94
N ARG A 16 1.78 13.76 -8.31
CA ARG A 16 1.61 13.22 -6.95
C ARG A 16 2.57 13.78 -5.93
N ASP A 17 3.71 14.29 -6.37
CA ASP A 17 4.70 14.94 -5.50
C ASP A 17 4.84 16.42 -5.86
N PRO A 18 4.29 17.33 -5.02
CA PRO A 18 4.43 18.78 -5.21
C PRO A 18 5.89 19.27 -5.15
N ALA A 19 6.82 18.49 -4.57
CA ALA A 19 8.23 18.84 -4.47
C ALA A 19 9.00 18.60 -5.78
N ALA A 20 8.45 17.83 -6.73
CA ALA A 20 9.08 17.53 -8.00
C ALA A 20 9.19 18.78 -8.90
N ARG A 21 10.40 19.23 -9.23
CA ARG A 21 10.65 20.46 -9.97
C ARG A 21 10.89 20.27 -11.47
N ASN A 22 11.64 19.22 -11.84
CA ASN A 22 11.99 18.95 -13.22
C ASN A 22 12.38 17.48 -13.45
N TYR A 23 12.42 17.06 -14.72
CA TYR A 23 12.73 15.68 -15.10
C TYR A 23 14.14 15.22 -14.70
N PHE A 24 15.13 16.11 -14.69
CA PHE A 24 16.49 15.78 -14.31
C PHE A 24 16.56 15.40 -12.83
N GLU A 25 15.89 16.16 -11.98
CA GLU A 25 15.77 15.85 -10.55
C GLU A 25 15.09 14.51 -10.34
N ILE A 26 13.96 14.24 -11.00
CA ILE A 26 13.25 12.97 -10.87
C ILE A 26 14.14 11.79 -11.29
N LEU A 27 14.86 11.93 -12.38
CA LEU A 27 15.75 10.88 -12.88
C LEU A 27 16.98 10.62 -12.00
N THR A 28 17.41 11.60 -11.20
CA THR A 28 18.63 11.49 -10.39
C THR A 28 18.38 11.25 -8.92
N THR A 29 17.21 11.62 -8.39
CA THR A 29 16.98 11.64 -6.94
C THR A 29 15.75 10.83 -6.46
N TYR A 30 14.94 10.29 -7.37
CA TYR A 30 13.74 9.52 -6.98
C TYR A 30 13.99 8.01 -6.99
N PRO A 31 14.22 7.37 -5.83
CA PRO A 31 14.55 5.95 -5.75
C PRO A 31 13.42 5.06 -6.27
N GLY A 32 12.15 5.49 -6.11
CA GLY A 32 10.98 4.78 -6.65
C GLY A 32 11.01 4.66 -8.17
N VAL A 33 11.44 5.71 -8.87
CA VAL A 33 11.62 5.71 -10.33
C VAL A 33 12.73 4.76 -10.74
N HIS A 34 13.87 4.81 -10.06
CA HIS A 34 15.01 3.91 -10.33
C HIS A 34 14.61 2.45 -10.13
N ALA A 35 13.95 2.13 -9.01
CA ALA A 35 13.49 0.78 -8.70
C ALA A 35 12.52 0.25 -9.76
N LEU A 36 11.59 1.09 -10.22
CA LEU A 36 10.62 0.71 -11.25
C LEU A 36 11.27 0.45 -12.60
N LEU A 37 12.23 1.28 -13.01
CA LEU A 37 12.99 1.08 -14.24
C LEU A 37 13.78 -0.24 -14.21
N LEU A 38 14.52 -0.47 -13.14
CA LEU A 38 15.31 -1.69 -12.93
C LEU A 38 14.40 -2.92 -12.86
N HIS A 39 13.23 -2.79 -12.20
CA HIS A 39 12.23 -3.86 -12.18
C HIS A 39 11.70 -4.19 -13.58
N ARG A 40 11.39 -3.22 -14.42
CA ARG A 40 10.91 -3.48 -15.80
C ARG A 40 11.92 -4.29 -16.60
N LEU A 41 13.23 -4.00 -16.45
CA LEU A 41 14.29 -4.80 -17.05
C LEU A 41 14.36 -6.21 -16.45
N ALA A 42 14.35 -6.32 -15.12
CA ALA A 42 14.37 -7.60 -14.42
C ALA A 42 13.14 -8.46 -14.77
N HIS A 43 11.96 -7.85 -14.89
CA HIS A 43 10.73 -8.54 -15.29
C HIS A 43 10.80 -9.04 -16.74
N PHE A 44 11.38 -8.27 -17.66
CA PHE A 44 11.64 -8.73 -19.02
C PHE A 44 12.55 -9.97 -19.01
N LEU A 45 13.68 -9.92 -18.31
CA LEU A 45 14.58 -11.08 -18.18
C LEU A 45 13.88 -12.29 -17.55
N TRP A 46 13.01 -12.06 -16.57
CA TRP A 46 12.18 -13.10 -15.96
C TRP A 46 11.21 -13.73 -16.94
N SER A 47 10.58 -12.93 -17.81
CA SER A 47 9.61 -13.39 -18.81
C SER A 47 10.25 -14.29 -19.89
N ILE A 48 11.49 -14.02 -20.26
CA ILE A 48 12.28 -14.86 -21.18
C ILE A 48 13.04 -15.99 -20.46
N LYS A 49 12.65 -16.31 -19.22
CA LYS A 49 13.16 -17.41 -18.40
C LYS A 49 14.62 -17.29 -17.92
N LEU A 50 15.28 -16.16 -18.10
CA LEU A 50 16.60 -15.86 -17.51
C LEU A 50 16.48 -15.50 -16.00
N LYS A 51 15.88 -16.41 -15.24
CA LYS A 51 15.44 -16.16 -13.87
C LYS A 51 16.55 -15.78 -12.90
N LEU A 52 17.71 -16.44 -12.98
CA LEU A 52 18.85 -16.12 -12.11
C LEU A 52 19.36 -14.70 -12.37
N ILE A 53 19.53 -14.34 -13.64
CA ILE A 53 19.98 -12.99 -14.03
C ILE A 53 18.97 -11.95 -13.58
N ALA A 54 17.67 -12.18 -13.79
CA ALA A 54 16.59 -11.33 -13.31
C ALA A 54 16.65 -11.11 -11.79
N ARG A 55 16.94 -12.16 -11.01
CA ARG A 55 17.09 -12.09 -9.55
C ARG A 55 18.32 -11.27 -9.13
N ILE A 56 19.44 -11.43 -9.83
CA ILE A 56 20.66 -10.64 -9.59
C ILE A 56 20.37 -9.16 -9.82
N PHE A 57 19.72 -8.80 -10.96
CA PHE A 57 19.31 -7.43 -11.24
C PHE A 57 18.36 -6.86 -10.18
N SER A 58 17.37 -7.65 -9.75
CA SER A 58 16.46 -7.24 -8.68
C SER A 58 17.20 -7.01 -7.35
N HIS A 59 18.19 -7.83 -7.03
CA HIS A 59 19.00 -7.66 -5.82
C HIS A 59 19.87 -6.40 -5.88
N LEU A 60 20.50 -6.12 -7.01
CA LEU A 60 21.25 -4.87 -7.23
C LEU A 60 20.33 -3.65 -7.12
N ALA A 61 19.14 -3.71 -7.72
CA ALA A 61 18.14 -2.65 -7.61
C ALA A 61 17.79 -2.35 -6.14
N ARG A 62 17.59 -3.41 -5.32
CA ARG A 62 17.35 -3.27 -3.87
C ARG A 62 18.51 -2.58 -3.15
N ILE A 63 19.74 -2.96 -3.44
CA ILE A 63 20.94 -2.34 -2.83
C ILE A 63 21.01 -0.86 -3.16
N LEU A 64 20.72 -0.49 -4.41
CA LEU A 64 20.82 0.89 -4.89
C LEU A 64 19.67 1.79 -4.41
N THR A 65 18.47 1.23 -4.22
CA THR A 65 17.25 2.02 -4.00
C THR A 65 16.62 1.83 -2.62
N GLY A 66 16.99 0.77 -1.90
CA GLY A 66 16.30 0.35 -0.67
C GLY A 66 14.91 -0.25 -0.91
N ILE A 67 14.55 -0.54 -2.17
CA ILE A 67 13.25 -1.05 -2.60
C ILE A 67 13.42 -2.45 -3.18
N GLU A 68 12.72 -3.43 -2.61
CA GLU A 68 12.71 -4.80 -3.13
C GLU A 68 11.48 -5.06 -4.00
N ILE A 69 11.67 -5.31 -5.29
CA ILE A 69 10.61 -5.77 -6.19
C ILE A 69 11.04 -7.09 -6.81
N HIS A 70 10.30 -8.16 -6.52
CA HIS A 70 10.58 -9.45 -7.15
C HIS A 70 10.34 -9.36 -8.66
N PRO A 71 11.24 -9.89 -9.53
CA PRO A 71 11.09 -9.77 -10.98
C PRO A 71 9.85 -10.46 -11.55
N GLY A 72 9.22 -11.39 -10.82
CA GLY A 72 7.95 -12.01 -11.18
C GLY A 72 6.72 -11.15 -10.93
N ALA A 73 6.82 -10.08 -10.13
CA ALA A 73 5.71 -9.17 -9.86
C ALA A 73 5.22 -8.49 -11.14
N GLN A 74 3.91 -8.31 -11.26
CA GLN A 74 3.28 -7.62 -12.39
C GLN A 74 2.88 -6.22 -11.96
N ILE A 75 3.39 -5.21 -12.67
CA ILE A 75 3.15 -3.80 -12.34
C ILE A 75 2.58 -3.08 -13.55
N GLY A 76 1.43 -2.47 -13.37
CA GLY A 76 0.72 -1.67 -14.35
C GLY A 76 1.41 -0.35 -14.71
N ARG A 77 0.63 0.62 -15.17
CA ARG A 77 1.07 1.93 -15.65
C ARG A 77 0.90 2.97 -14.54
N ARG A 78 1.69 4.06 -14.62
CA ARG A 78 1.63 5.20 -13.69
C ARG A 78 1.67 4.78 -12.22
N PHE A 79 2.50 3.78 -11.94
CA PHE A 79 2.76 3.31 -10.58
C PHE A 79 3.75 4.26 -9.90
N PHE A 80 3.41 4.74 -8.72
CA PHE A 80 4.24 5.67 -7.97
C PHE A 80 4.66 5.06 -6.63
N ILE A 81 5.95 5.13 -6.34
CA ILE A 81 6.52 4.78 -5.02
C ILE A 81 7.11 6.04 -4.43
N ASP A 82 6.48 6.54 -3.38
CA ASP A 82 6.93 7.73 -2.68
C ASP A 82 7.89 7.38 -1.54
N HIS A 83 9.04 8.07 -1.48
CA HIS A 83 10.18 7.82 -0.60
C HIS A 83 10.82 6.44 -0.78
N GLY A 84 10.08 5.38 -0.77
CA GLY A 84 10.38 4.02 -1.20
C GLY A 84 11.19 3.16 -0.24
N MET A 85 12.00 3.70 0.67
CA MET A 85 12.85 2.90 1.56
C MET A 85 12.04 1.82 2.28
N GLY A 86 12.51 0.56 2.21
CA GLY A 86 11.89 -0.58 2.89
C GLY A 86 10.61 -1.11 2.23
N VAL A 87 10.26 -0.67 1.02
CA VAL A 87 9.17 -1.29 0.24
C VAL A 87 9.59 -2.69 -0.19
N VAL A 88 8.67 -3.67 -0.03
CA VAL A 88 8.84 -5.05 -0.47
C VAL A 88 7.65 -5.50 -1.28
N ILE A 89 7.87 -5.89 -2.54
CA ILE A 89 6.84 -6.40 -3.45
C ILE A 89 7.19 -7.84 -3.84
N GLY A 90 6.38 -8.79 -3.37
CA GLY A 90 6.62 -10.23 -3.54
C GLY A 90 6.33 -10.77 -4.94
N GLU A 91 6.79 -12.00 -5.21
CA GLU A 91 6.83 -12.65 -6.53
C GLU A 91 5.51 -12.64 -7.30
N THR A 92 4.41 -12.96 -6.64
CA THR A 92 3.10 -13.13 -7.29
C THR A 92 2.18 -11.94 -7.05
N ALA A 93 2.73 -10.78 -6.63
CA ALA A 93 1.98 -9.55 -6.51
C ALA A 93 1.54 -9.06 -7.90
N ILE A 94 0.32 -8.53 -7.95
CA ILE A 94 -0.24 -7.90 -9.14
C ILE A 94 -0.67 -6.49 -8.74
N ILE A 95 -0.18 -5.49 -9.45
CA ILE A 95 -0.48 -4.08 -9.20
C ILE A 95 -1.09 -3.51 -10.47
N GLY A 96 -2.28 -2.98 -10.37
CA GLY A 96 -3.00 -2.31 -11.46
C GLY A 96 -2.41 -0.95 -11.80
N ASP A 97 -3.15 -0.19 -12.59
CA ASP A 97 -2.76 1.14 -13.01
C ASP A 97 -3.02 2.18 -11.90
N ASP A 98 -2.26 3.27 -11.93
CA ASP A 98 -2.43 4.43 -11.04
C ASP A 98 -2.28 4.16 -9.53
N CYS A 99 -1.62 3.09 -9.15
CA CYS A 99 -1.40 2.78 -7.75
C CYS A 99 -0.27 3.61 -7.13
N THR A 100 -0.37 3.87 -5.82
CA THR A 100 0.67 4.56 -5.03
C THR A 100 1.03 3.72 -3.81
N LEU A 101 2.32 3.50 -3.59
CA LEU A 101 2.86 2.95 -2.35
C LEU A 101 3.78 3.97 -1.68
N TYR A 102 3.70 4.07 -0.36
CA TYR A 102 4.65 4.81 0.45
C TYR A 102 5.76 3.89 0.99
N HIS A 103 6.77 4.50 1.62
CA HIS A 103 7.90 3.76 2.22
C HIS A 103 7.43 2.70 3.22
N GLY A 104 8.24 1.66 3.41
CA GLY A 104 7.99 0.59 4.39
C GLY A 104 6.81 -0.33 4.09
N VAL A 105 6.12 -0.15 2.96
CA VAL A 105 4.99 -1.00 2.54
C VAL A 105 5.48 -2.39 2.19
N THR A 106 4.75 -3.43 2.64
CA THR A 106 5.00 -4.82 2.24
C THR A 106 3.78 -5.40 1.54
N LEU A 107 3.95 -5.88 0.31
CA LEU A 107 3.01 -6.76 -0.38
C LEU A 107 3.53 -8.19 -0.24
N GLY A 108 3.19 -8.85 0.87
CA GLY A 108 3.76 -10.11 1.34
C GLY A 108 2.87 -11.33 1.14
N GLY A 109 3.48 -12.52 1.23
CA GLY A 109 2.77 -13.79 1.25
C GLY A 109 2.55 -14.30 2.68
N THR A 110 1.53 -15.15 2.86
CA THR A 110 1.20 -15.80 4.15
C THR A 110 1.39 -17.30 4.13
N THR A 111 1.96 -17.86 3.05
CA THR A 111 2.15 -19.30 2.89
C THR A 111 3.48 -19.61 2.21
N TRP A 112 4.07 -20.76 2.54
CA TRP A 112 5.27 -21.33 1.89
C TRP A 112 4.95 -22.11 0.61
N LYS A 113 3.68 -22.30 0.28
CA LYS A 113 3.26 -23.02 -0.93
C LYS A 113 3.55 -22.20 -2.17
N LYS A 114 3.93 -22.87 -3.26
CA LYS A 114 4.07 -22.25 -4.59
C LYS A 114 2.72 -21.76 -5.11
N GLY A 115 2.72 -20.78 -6.01
CA GLY A 115 1.52 -20.22 -6.61
C GLY A 115 1.19 -18.83 -6.10
N LYS A 116 -0.04 -18.38 -6.34
CA LYS A 116 -0.54 -17.07 -5.91
C LYS A 116 -0.58 -16.99 -4.38
N ARG A 117 0.27 -16.13 -3.81
CA ARG A 117 0.41 -15.95 -2.35
C ARG A 117 0.61 -14.48 -1.93
N HIS A 118 0.71 -13.58 -2.89
CA HIS A 118 0.87 -12.14 -2.67
C HIS A 118 -0.35 -11.38 -3.16
N PRO A 119 -0.59 -10.16 -2.68
CA PRO A 119 -1.79 -9.38 -2.98
C PRO A 119 -1.99 -9.05 -4.46
N THR A 120 -3.24 -8.73 -4.78
CA THR A 120 -3.63 -8.08 -6.04
C THR A 120 -4.21 -6.71 -5.71
N LEU A 121 -3.58 -5.65 -6.18
CA LEU A 121 -4.11 -4.29 -6.15
C LEU A 121 -4.79 -4.02 -7.48
N LYS A 122 -6.05 -3.61 -7.46
CA LYS A 122 -6.76 -3.11 -8.64
C LYS A 122 -6.25 -1.71 -8.99
N ASN A 123 -7.01 -0.93 -9.76
CA ASN A 123 -6.56 0.39 -10.19
C ASN A 123 -6.77 1.46 -9.10
N ASN A 124 -5.90 2.47 -9.11
CA ASN A 124 -5.97 3.64 -8.24
C ASN A 124 -5.99 3.30 -6.74
N VAL A 125 -5.21 2.28 -6.34
CA VAL A 125 -5.07 1.88 -4.94
C VAL A 125 -3.95 2.68 -4.28
N VAL A 126 -4.19 3.18 -3.06
CA VAL A 126 -3.20 3.92 -2.27
C VAL A 126 -2.88 3.15 -1.00
N ILE A 127 -1.60 2.84 -0.78
CA ILE A 127 -1.13 2.14 0.42
C ILE A 127 -0.25 3.08 1.23
N GLY A 128 -0.71 3.44 2.42
CA GLY A 128 -0.02 4.34 3.34
C GLY A 128 1.29 3.75 3.88
N ALA A 129 2.14 4.65 4.41
CA ALA A 129 3.48 4.31 4.88
C ALA A 129 3.47 3.19 5.93
N GLY A 130 4.40 2.24 5.80
CA GLY A 130 4.55 1.14 6.76
C GLY A 130 3.48 0.06 6.71
N ALA A 131 2.42 0.19 5.91
CA ALA A 131 1.35 -0.79 5.86
C ALA A 131 1.81 -2.16 5.34
N LYS A 132 1.21 -3.23 5.86
CA LYS A 132 1.48 -4.61 5.48
C LYS A 132 0.22 -5.22 4.86
N VAL A 133 0.28 -5.56 3.59
CA VAL A 133 -0.81 -6.23 2.86
C VAL A 133 -0.37 -7.66 2.60
N LEU A 134 -1.02 -8.62 3.24
CA LEU A 134 -0.50 -9.97 3.38
C LEU A 134 -1.48 -11.02 2.85
N GLY A 135 -0.98 -11.93 2.03
CA GLY A 135 -1.74 -13.04 1.46
C GLY A 135 -2.26 -12.78 0.05
N PRO A 136 -2.94 -13.78 -0.55
CA PRO A 136 -3.47 -13.69 -1.92
C PRO A 136 -4.79 -12.90 -1.98
N ILE A 137 -4.88 -11.83 -1.23
CA ILE A 137 -6.04 -10.96 -1.10
C ILE A 137 -6.13 -9.94 -2.24
N THR A 138 -7.33 -9.39 -2.45
CA THR A 138 -7.58 -8.38 -3.47
C THR A 138 -8.01 -7.05 -2.85
N LEU A 139 -7.34 -5.98 -3.24
CA LEU A 139 -7.73 -4.61 -2.95
C LEU A 139 -8.46 -4.04 -4.17
N GLY A 140 -9.71 -3.63 -3.97
CA GLY A 140 -10.59 -3.13 -5.03
C GLY A 140 -10.16 -1.77 -5.59
N ASN A 141 -10.80 -1.35 -6.69
CA ASN A 141 -10.50 -0.06 -7.32
C ASN A 141 -10.73 1.09 -6.33
N ASN A 142 -9.87 2.11 -6.38
CA ASN A 142 -9.92 3.30 -5.53
C ASN A 142 -9.87 3.01 -4.03
N SER A 143 -9.46 1.80 -3.63
CA SER A 143 -9.34 1.49 -2.21
C SER A 143 -8.09 2.14 -1.61
N LYS A 144 -8.13 2.36 -0.31
CA LYS A 144 -7.03 2.96 0.45
C LYS A 144 -6.68 2.11 1.66
N VAL A 145 -5.41 2.08 1.99
CA VAL A 145 -4.91 1.45 3.22
C VAL A 145 -4.17 2.51 4.03
N GLY A 146 -4.60 2.72 5.25
CA GLY A 146 -3.98 3.69 6.16
C GLY A 146 -2.55 3.29 6.55
N SER A 147 -1.76 4.26 6.99
CA SER A 147 -0.38 4.02 7.42
C SER A 147 -0.33 3.01 8.58
N ASN A 148 0.69 2.14 8.54
CA ASN A 148 0.93 1.04 9.51
C ASN A 148 -0.22 0.03 9.65
N ALA A 149 -1.24 0.05 8.80
CA ALA A 149 -2.29 -0.95 8.84
C ALA A 149 -1.78 -2.33 8.42
N VAL A 150 -2.38 -3.40 8.98
CA VAL A 150 -2.10 -4.80 8.63
C VAL A 150 -3.34 -5.43 8.01
N VAL A 151 -3.33 -5.55 6.68
CA VAL A 151 -4.44 -6.05 5.88
C VAL A 151 -4.24 -7.52 5.56
N VAL A 152 -5.19 -8.37 5.96
CA VAL A 152 -5.18 -9.82 5.75
C VAL A 152 -6.47 -10.35 5.11
N THR A 153 -7.39 -9.45 4.73
CA THR A 153 -8.66 -9.75 4.07
C THR A 153 -8.87 -8.85 2.86
N ASP A 154 -9.74 -9.24 1.95
CA ASP A 154 -10.10 -8.43 0.78
C ASP A 154 -10.67 -7.07 1.17
N ILE A 155 -10.34 -6.04 0.38
CA ILE A 155 -10.87 -4.69 0.52
C ILE A 155 -11.79 -4.39 -0.67
N PRO A 156 -13.05 -4.00 -0.46
CA PRO A 156 -13.97 -3.61 -1.53
C PRO A 156 -13.50 -2.37 -2.30
N ASN A 157 -14.13 -2.12 -3.46
CA ASN A 157 -13.91 -0.87 -4.19
C ASN A 157 -14.32 0.35 -3.33
N ASN A 158 -13.60 1.46 -3.51
CA ASN A 158 -13.89 2.75 -2.87
C ASN A 158 -13.91 2.71 -1.33
N SER A 159 -13.23 1.75 -0.71
CA SER A 159 -13.20 1.57 0.75
C SER A 159 -11.83 1.92 1.31
N THR A 160 -11.79 2.31 2.58
CA THR A 160 -10.57 2.56 3.32
C THR A 160 -10.42 1.52 4.43
N ALA A 161 -9.22 0.94 4.57
CA ALA A 161 -8.89 0.01 5.64
C ALA A 161 -7.82 0.59 6.55
N VAL A 162 -8.02 0.53 7.88
CA VAL A 162 -7.08 1.07 8.88
C VAL A 162 -6.99 0.15 10.10
N GLY A 163 -5.88 0.21 10.80
CA GLY A 163 -5.66 -0.50 12.07
C GLY A 163 -4.95 -1.85 11.93
N ILE A 164 -4.77 -2.55 13.06
CA ILE A 164 -4.05 -3.84 13.19
C ILE A 164 -4.89 -4.80 14.05
N PRO A 165 -5.52 -5.84 13.47
CA PRO A 165 -5.76 -6.05 12.03
C PRO A 165 -6.64 -4.96 11.44
N ALA A 166 -6.48 -4.69 10.14
CA ALA A 166 -7.20 -3.62 9.48
C ALA A 166 -8.71 -3.89 9.42
N LYS A 167 -9.49 -2.86 9.76
CA LYS A 167 -10.94 -2.84 9.62
C LYS A 167 -11.32 -1.88 8.49
N ILE A 168 -12.36 -2.24 7.74
CA ILE A 168 -12.89 -1.40 6.68
C ILE A 168 -13.72 -0.29 7.33
N ILE A 169 -13.38 0.95 6.97
CA ILE A 169 -14.20 2.11 7.28
C ILE A 169 -15.02 2.42 6.03
N GLU A 170 -16.34 2.36 6.13
CA GLU A 170 -17.21 2.81 5.06
C GLU A 170 -17.04 4.31 4.90
N SER A 171 -16.48 4.70 3.77
CA SER A 171 -16.38 6.11 3.43
C SER A 171 -17.70 6.55 2.82
N GLY A 172 -18.38 7.49 3.47
CA GLY A 172 -19.46 8.23 2.82
C GLY A 172 -18.98 8.86 1.50
N GLU A 173 -19.87 9.24 0.61
CA GLU A 173 -19.69 9.65 -0.81
C GLU A 173 -18.56 10.66 -1.16
N LYS A 174 -17.72 11.07 -0.20
CA LYS A 174 -16.72 12.15 -0.38
C LYS A 174 -15.31 11.72 -0.80
N LEU A 175 -15.05 10.43 -1.12
CA LEU A 175 -13.70 9.92 -1.43
C LEU A 175 -13.21 10.23 -2.86
N LYS A 176 -13.66 11.30 -3.50
CA LYS A 176 -13.23 11.67 -4.87
C LYS A 176 -11.86 12.36 -4.95
N LYS A 177 -11.21 12.71 -3.84
CA LYS A 177 -9.89 13.37 -3.85
C LYS A 177 -8.78 12.43 -3.38
N PHE A 178 -7.64 12.48 -4.06
CA PHE A 178 -6.40 11.85 -3.61
C PHE A 178 -6.06 12.36 -2.19
N SER A 179 -5.83 11.46 -1.27
CA SER A 179 -5.37 11.76 0.07
C SER A 179 -4.01 11.11 0.27
N ALA A 180 -2.97 11.90 0.48
CA ALA A 180 -1.64 11.41 0.81
C ALA A 180 -1.71 10.53 2.07
N TYR A 181 -0.91 9.46 2.10
CA TYR A 181 -0.86 8.47 3.19
C TYR A 181 -2.19 7.74 3.48
N ALA A 182 -3.22 7.91 2.64
CA ALA A 182 -4.54 7.29 2.80
C ALA A 182 -5.21 7.56 4.17
N VAL A 183 -4.87 8.67 4.82
CA VAL A 183 -5.44 9.09 6.12
C VAL A 183 -6.29 10.34 5.89
N GLU A 184 -7.55 10.31 6.32
CA GLU A 184 -8.42 11.49 6.33
C GLU A 184 -8.33 12.19 7.69
N LYS A 185 -8.42 13.54 7.69
CA LYS A 185 -8.32 14.36 8.92
C LYS A 185 -9.31 13.96 10.03
N ASN A 186 -10.41 13.30 9.66
CA ASN A 186 -11.48 12.90 10.58
C ASN A 186 -11.61 11.37 10.74
N SER A 187 -10.65 10.57 10.23
CA SER A 187 -10.65 9.13 10.49
C SER A 187 -10.22 8.88 11.94
N GLN A 188 -11.17 8.50 12.78
CA GLN A 188 -10.84 8.04 14.12
C GLN A 188 -10.23 6.64 14.05
N ASP A 189 -9.21 6.40 14.86
CA ASP A 189 -8.63 5.06 15.02
C ASP A 189 -9.72 4.11 15.54
N PRO A 190 -9.96 2.94 14.88
CA PRO A 190 -10.94 1.95 15.34
C PRO A 190 -10.70 1.49 16.78
N VAL A 191 -9.46 1.52 17.26
CA VAL A 191 -9.12 1.20 18.65
C VAL A 191 -9.65 2.29 19.58
N LEU A 192 -9.50 3.57 19.24
CA LEU A 192 -10.05 4.68 20.03
C LEU A 192 -11.57 4.63 20.07
N GLN A 193 -12.25 4.32 18.95
CA GLN A 193 -13.70 4.15 18.94
C GLN A 193 -14.15 3.04 19.87
N SER A 194 -13.47 1.88 19.86
CA SER A 194 -13.76 0.77 20.75
C SER A 194 -13.53 1.12 22.22
N ILE A 195 -12.49 1.90 22.53
CA ILE A 195 -12.22 2.40 23.89
C ILE A 195 -13.32 3.34 24.35
N ASP A 196 -13.77 4.27 23.52
CA ASP A 196 -14.85 5.21 23.85
C ASP A 196 -16.17 4.47 24.11
N GLU A 197 -16.46 3.41 23.33
CA GLU A 197 -17.64 2.56 23.59
C GLU A 197 -17.55 1.83 24.94
N ILE A 198 -16.39 1.26 25.25
CA ILE A 198 -16.15 0.59 26.55
C ILE A 198 -16.29 1.57 27.69
N LEU A 199 -15.72 2.77 27.58
CA LEU A 199 -15.84 3.81 28.61
C LEU A 199 -17.31 4.21 28.85
N LYS A 200 -18.10 4.38 27.81
CA LYS A 200 -19.55 4.66 27.94
C LYS A 200 -20.31 3.52 28.66
N ILE A 201 -19.97 2.27 28.39
CA ILE A 201 -20.57 1.11 29.06
C ILE A 201 -20.19 1.11 30.54
N LEU A 202 -18.91 1.36 30.87
CA LEU A 202 -18.43 1.43 32.24
C LEU A 202 -19.08 2.57 33.04
N GLU A 203 -19.23 3.74 32.44
CA GLU A 203 -19.95 4.86 33.09
C GLU A 203 -21.42 4.52 33.39
N LYS A 204 -22.08 3.85 32.43
CA LYS A 204 -23.48 3.38 32.66
C LYS A 204 -23.55 2.40 33.81
N GLN A 205 -22.68 1.39 33.83
CA GLN A 205 -22.62 0.40 34.91
C GLN A 205 -22.32 1.05 36.28
N GLN A 206 -21.39 2.02 36.31
CA GLN A 206 -21.12 2.78 37.55
C GLN A 206 -22.36 3.51 38.09
N LYS A 207 -23.14 4.13 37.21
CA LYS A 207 -24.38 4.80 37.59
C LYS A 207 -25.42 3.80 38.17
N GLU A 208 -25.58 2.65 37.54
CA GLU A 208 -26.48 1.60 37.97
C GLU A 208 -26.06 1.05 39.36
N ILE A 209 -24.77 0.76 39.58
CA ILE A 209 -24.24 0.31 40.87
C ILE A 209 -24.45 1.37 41.96
N LYS A 210 -24.25 2.65 41.67
CA LYS A 210 -24.50 3.74 42.62
C LYS A 210 -25.98 3.85 42.98
N ALA A 211 -26.90 3.64 42.04
CA ALA A 211 -28.35 3.65 42.29
C ALA A 211 -28.78 2.48 43.18
N ILE A 212 -28.25 1.28 42.93
CA ILE A 212 -28.55 0.09 43.78
C ILE A 212 -28.02 0.30 45.21
N LYS A 213 -26.78 0.84 45.36
CA LYS A 213 -26.20 1.12 46.71
C LYS A 213 -26.93 2.20 47.50
N LYS A 214 -27.72 3.05 46.86
CA LYS A 214 -28.50 4.11 47.50
C LYS A 214 -29.87 3.63 47.97
N ASN A 215 -30.35 2.52 47.37
CA ASN A 215 -31.66 1.93 47.65
C ASN A 215 -31.60 0.74 48.64
N ASN A 216 -30.40 0.36 49.08
CA ASN A 216 -30.11 -0.55 50.18
C ASN A 216 -29.49 0.20 51.35
#